data_7f09acb29f79c2e35fee493c5f2d5115
#
_entry.id   7f09acb29f79c2e35fee493c5f2d5115
#
_cell.length_a   1.000
_cell.length_b   1.000
_cell.length_c   1.000
_cell.angle_alpha   90.00
_cell.angle_beta   90.00
_cell.angle_gamma   90.00
#
_symmetry.space_group_name_H-M   'P 1'
#
loop_
_entity.id
_entity.type
_entity.pdbx_description
1 polymer ?
#
loop_
_entity_poly.entity_id
_entity_poly.type
_entity_poly.pdbx_seq_one_letter_code
_entity_poly.pdbx_strand_id
1 'polypeptide(L)'
;MRLSELSQLQLADVNLEDGFVLVHGKGAKDRYVPIGRSTIKCLWSYIKKRAVIDVSTNVYLFLTQRGTALSARGVQFVFRSLKKKLNLDGRKLSPHLLRHSFALAYIENGGDPFSLQRILGHTDQTTTANLRILQLNE
;
A
#
# COMPACT_ATOMS: atom_id res chain seq x y z
N MET A 1 -1.30 -3.34 1.98
CA MET A 1 -2.31 -2.63 2.79
C MET A 1 -3.59 -2.41 2.01
N ARG A 2 -4.71 -2.11 2.68
CA ARG A 2 -5.99 -1.78 2.05
C ARG A 2 -6.03 -0.32 1.61
N LEU A 3 -6.93 0.02 0.69
CA LEU A 3 -7.08 1.40 0.18
C LEU A 3 -7.42 2.41 1.30
N SER A 4 -8.31 2.04 2.21
CA SER A 4 -8.67 2.87 3.36
C SER A 4 -7.49 3.09 4.32
N GLU A 5 -6.70 2.05 4.57
CA GLU A 5 -5.49 2.15 5.39
C GLU A 5 -4.46 3.09 4.76
N LEU A 6 -4.28 3.01 3.44
CA LEU A 6 -3.37 3.88 2.70
C LEU A 6 -3.78 5.36 2.81
N SER A 7 -5.07 5.65 2.67
CA SER A 7 -5.58 7.03 2.74
C SER A 7 -5.50 7.64 4.14
N GLN A 8 -5.48 6.82 5.17
CA GLN A 8 -5.39 7.24 6.57
C GLN A 8 -3.97 7.21 7.14
N LEU A 9 -2.99 6.79 6.34
CA LEU A 9 -1.60 6.71 6.77
C LEU A 9 -1.07 8.09 7.16
N GLN A 10 -0.42 8.17 8.30
CA GLN A 10 0.17 9.40 8.81
C GLN A 10 1.68 9.46 8.53
N LEU A 11 2.24 10.65 8.52
CA LEU A 11 3.68 10.84 8.35
C LEU A 11 4.48 10.16 9.47
N ALA A 12 3.96 10.21 10.70
CA ALA A 12 4.56 9.58 11.87
C ALA A 12 4.59 8.04 11.80
N ASP A 13 3.75 7.43 10.96
CA ASP A 13 3.72 5.97 10.80
C ASP A 13 4.84 5.42 9.89
N VAL A 14 5.59 6.31 9.23
CA VAL A 14 6.63 5.93 8.26
C VAL A 14 8.00 5.97 8.90
N ASN A 15 8.64 4.81 8.99
CA ASN A 15 10.03 4.69 9.40
C ASN A 15 10.88 4.31 8.17
N LEU A 16 11.52 5.31 7.57
CA LEU A 16 12.38 5.10 6.39
C LEU A 16 13.74 4.52 6.74
N GLU A 17 14.22 4.73 7.95
CA GLU A 17 15.51 4.23 8.43
C GLU A 17 15.45 2.70 8.59
N ASP A 18 14.47 2.20 9.31
CA ASP A 18 14.28 0.77 9.53
C ASP A 18 13.48 0.08 8.40
N GLY A 19 12.92 0.85 7.46
CA GLY A 19 12.26 0.32 6.27
C GLY A 19 10.91 -0.31 6.53
N PHE A 20 10.07 0.29 7.35
CA PHE A 20 8.70 -0.18 7.56
C PHE A 20 7.70 0.97 7.70
N VAL A 21 6.42 0.60 7.60
CA VAL A 21 5.28 1.48 7.83
C VAL A 21 4.35 0.82 8.84
N LEU A 22 3.94 1.58 9.86
CA LEU A 22 2.90 1.15 10.80
C LEU A 22 1.53 1.37 10.17
N VAL A 23 0.77 0.30 10.04
CA VAL A 23 -0.58 0.34 9.45
C VAL A 23 -1.60 0.06 10.53
N HIS A 24 -2.49 1.03 10.76
CA HIS A 24 -3.58 0.93 11.70
C HIS A 24 -4.74 0.14 11.08
N GLY A 25 -4.99 -1.05 11.60
CA GLY A 25 -6.05 -1.94 11.13
C GLY A 25 -7.37 -1.73 11.85
N LYS A 26 -8.44 -2.29 11.29
CA LYS A 26 -9.76 -2.29 11.92
C LYS A 26 -9.71 -3.07 13.26
N GLY A 27 -10.27 -2.50 14.32
CA GLY A 27 -10.32 -3.13 15.64
C GLY A 27 -8.98 -3.09 16.39
N ALA A 28 -8.21 -2.00 16.28
CA ALA A 28 -6.92 -1.79 16.95
C ALA A 28 -5.88 -2.90 16.67
N LYS A 29 -5.93 -3.51 15.48
CA LYS A 29 -4.95 -4.49 15.03
C LYS A 29 -3.90 -3.81 14.17
N ASP A 30 -2.96 -3.14 14.81
CA ASP A 30 -1.85 -2.51 14.14
C ASP A 30 -0.84 -3.55 13.66
N ARG A 31 -0.17 -3.26 12.56
CA ARG A 31 0.88 -4.12 12.02
C ARG A 31 1.96 -3.33 11.31
N TYR A 32 3.17 -3.84 11.38
CA TYR A 32 4.29 -3.33 10.61
C TYR A 32 4.31 -3.96 9.22
N VAL A 33 4.40 -3.11 8.21
CA VAL A 33 4.52 -3.52 6.81
C VAL A 33 5.91 -3.13 6.31
N PRO A 34 6.76 -4.11 5.97
CA PRO A 34 8.08 -3.81 5.43
C PRO A 34 7.97 -3.15 4.06
N ILE A 35 8.86 -2.21 3.78
CA ILE A 35 8.97 -1.51 2.50
C ILE A 35 10.34 -1.70 1.90
N GLY A 36 10.39 -1.96 0.60
CA GLY A 36 11.63 -2.17 -0.14
C GLY A 36 12.39 -0.87 -0.40
N ARG A 37 13.68 -0.99 -0.74
CA ARG A 37 14.59 0.15 -0.99
C ARG A 37 14.05 1.15 -2.02
N SER A 38 13.43 0.68 -3.09
CA SER A 38 12.83 1.54 -4.12
C SER A 38 11.69 2.38 -3.56
N THR A 39 10.82 1.76 -2.73
CA THR A 39 9.72 2.45 -2.06
C THR A 39 10.24 3.48 -1.06
N ILE A 40 11.29 3.15 -0.30
CA ILE A 40 11.95 4.09 0.63
C ILE A 40 12.43 5.34 -0.13
N LYS A 41 13.13 5.16 -1.26
CA LYS A 41 13.61 6.28 -2.10
C LYS A 41 12.46 7.14 -2.61
N CYS A 42 11.37 6.52 -3.09
CA CYS A 42 10.21 7.24 -3.57
C CYS A 42 9.50 8.02 -2.45
N LEU A 43 9.32 7.40 -1.29
CA LEU A 43 8.70 8.05 -0.13
C LEU A 43 9.57 9.21 0.38
N TRP A 44 10.86 9.01 0.48
CA TRP A 44 11.77 10.07 0.90
C TRP A 44 11.72 11.30 -0.03
N SER A 45 11.74 11.08 -1.35
CA SER A 45 11.58 12.14 -2.34
C SER A 45 10.23 12.83 -2.22
N TYR A 46 9.17 12.06 -2.01
CA TYR A 46 7.82 12.58 -1.81
C TYR A 46 7.72 13.45 -0.54
N ILE A 47 8.24 12.95 0.59
CA ILE A 47 8.20 13.66 1.87
C ILE A 47 8.96 14.99 1.79
N LYS A 48 10.10 15.02 1.10
CA LYS A 48 10.82 16.28 0.84
C LYS A 48 9.98 17.28 0.05
N LYS A 49 9.31 16.84 -1.01
CA LYS A 49 8.42 17.70 -1.81
C LYS A 49 7.22 18.17 -1.00
N ARG A 50 6.68 17.28 -0.17
CA ARG A 50 5.58 17.60 0.74
C ARG A 50 5.96 18.69 1.74
N ALA A 51 7.16 18.69 2.26
CA ALA A 51 7.65 19.69 3.23
C ALA A 51 7.75 21.11 2.65
N VAL A 52 7.85 21.26 1.32
CA VAL A 52 7.86 22.55 0.63
C VAL A 52 6.44 23.18 0.55
N ILE A 53 5.41 22.34 0.55
CA ILE A 53 4.03 22.80 0.67
C ILE A 53 3.81 23.08 2.15
N ASP A 54 3.53 24.32 2.55
CA ASP A 54 3.29 24.68 3.95
C ASP A 54 2.04 23.96 4.50
N VAL A 55 2.24 22.75 4.95
CA VAL A 55 1.22 21.84 5.49
C VAL A 55 1.55 21.46 6.93
N SER A 56 2.08 22.40 7.69
CA SER A 56 2.51 22.20 9.07
C SER A 56 1.42 21.62 10.00
N THR A 57 0.17 21.66 9.57
CA THR A 57 -0.99 21.16 10.33
C THR A 57 -1.54 19.82 9.86
N ASN A 58 -1.10 19.31 8.71
CA ASN A 58 -1.66 18.07 8.17
C ASN A 58 -0.80 16.85 8.52
N VAL A 59 -1.32 15.97 9.36
CA VAL A 59 -0.62 14.77 9.84
C VAL A 59 -0.59 13.63 8.81
N TYR A 60 -1.48 13.63 7.82
CA TYR A 60 -1.59 12.55 6.85
C TYR A 60 -0.38 12.50 5.89
N LEU A 61 0.05 11.30 5.54
CA LEU A 61 1.18 11.10 4.63
C LEU A 61 0.88 11.62 3.24
N PHE A 62 -0.22 11.16 2.64
CA PHE A 62 -0.57 11.51 1.26
C PHE A 62 -1.55 12.69 1.21
N LEU A 63 -1.14 13.72 0.49
CA LEU A 63 -1.89 14.96 0.35
C LEU A 63 -2.28 15.22 -1.11
N THR A 64 -3.36 15.97 -1.29
CA THR A 64 -3.71 16.59 -2.56
C THR A 64 -2.77 17.75 -2.85
N GLN A 65 -2.79 18.29 -4.08
CA GLN A 65 -2.05 19.52 -4.43
C GLN A 65 -2.46 20.75 -3.60
N ARG A 66 -3.65 20.71 -2.98
CA ARG A 66 -4.16 21.76 -2.09
C ARG A 66 -3.73 21.59 -0.63
N GLY A 67 -2.92 20.56 -0.31
CA GLY A 67 -2.47 20.29 1.06
C GLY A 67 -3.50 19.58 1.94
N THR A 68 -4.62 19.12 1.40
CA THR A 68 -5.62 18.33 2.13
C THR A 68 -5.32 16.83 2.05
N ALA A 69 -5.77 16.05 3.01
CA ALA A 69 -5.59 14.59 3.01
C ALA A 69 -6.15 13.94 1.74
N LEU A 70 -5.39 13.04 1.13
CA LEU A 70 -5.81 12.30 -0.05
C LEU A 70 -6.82 11.22 0.35
N SER A 71 -8.06 11.36 -0.05
CA SER A 71 -9.12 10.39 0.23
C SER A 71 -8.94 9.09 -0.57
N ALA A 72 -9.67 8.04 -0.17
CA ALA A 72 -9.70 6.78 -0.93
C ALA A 72 -10.15 6.98 -2.40
N ARG A 73 -11.11 7.88 -2.65
CA ARG A 73 -11.51 8.28 -4.01
C ARG A 73 -10.37 8.98 -4.76
N GLY A 74 -9.61 9.82 -4.05
CA GLY A 74 -8.43 10.49 -4.60
C GLY A 74 -7.37 9.48 -5.04
N VAL A 75 -7.09 8.46 -4.25
CA VAL A 75 -6.19 7.36 -4.63
C VAL A 75 -6.70 6.64 -5.88
N GLN A 76 -7.99 6.30 -5.93
CA GLN A 76 -8.60 5.68 -7.13
C GLN A 76 -8.48 6.57 -8.37
N PHE A 77 -8.59 7.89 -8.20
CA PHE A 77 -8.39 8.84 -9.29
C PHE A 77 -6.95 8.83 -9.80
N VAL A 78 -5.95 8.77 -8.89
CA VAL A 78 -4.54 8.60 -9.25
C VAL A 78 -4.33 7.35 -10.10
N PHE A 79 -4.93 6.21 -9.70
CA PHE A 79 -4.84 4.96 -10.49
C PHE A 79 -5.45 5.10 -11.88
N ARG A 80 -6.59 5.77 -12.01
CA ARG A 80 -7.20 6.06 -13.33
C ARG A 80 -6.29 6.93 -14.21
N SER A 81 -5.68 7.95 -13.62
CA SER A 81 -4.75 8.83 -14.32
C SER A 81 -3.48 8.08 -14.76
N LEU A 82 -2.93 7.21 -13.91
CA LEU A 82 -1.79 6.35 -14.25
C LEU A 82 -2.12 5.39 -15.38
N LYS A 83 -3.30 4.75 -15.33
CA LYS A 83 -3.77 3.86 -16.38
C LYS A 83 -3.79 4.57 -17.74
N LYS A 84 -4.33 5.80 -17.79
CA LYS A 84 -4.37 6.61 -18.98
C LYS A 84 -2.96 7.00 -19.47
N LYS A 85 -2.09 7.45 -18.57
CA LYS A 85 -0.70 7.82 -18.90
C LYS A 85 0.13 6.66 -19.46
N LEU A 86 -0.12 5.45 -18.97
CA LEU A 86 0.61 4.24 -19.35
C LEU A 86 -0.02 3.52 -20.56
N ASN A 87 -1.05 4.09 -21.18
CA ASN A 87 -1.79 3.49 -22.30
C ASN A 87 -2.24 2.05 -22.00
N LEU A 88 -2.69 1.80 -20.77
CA LEU A 88 -3.19 0.49 -20.32
C LEU A 88 -4.69 0.33 -20.59
N ASP A 89 -5.19 0.87 -21.70
CA ASP A 89 -6.58 0.73 -22.09
C ASP A 89 -6.94 -0.75 -22.28
N GLY A 90 -8.10 -1.15 -21.73
CA GLY A 90 -8.50 -2.55 -21.68
C GLY A 90 -7.91 -3.39 -20.54
N ARG A 91 -6.84 -2.97 -19.89
CA ARG A 91 -6.24 -3.67 -18.74
C ARG A 91 -6.78 -3.14 -17.42
N LYS A 92 -6.94 -4.02 -16.44
CA LYS A 92 -7.32 -3.62 -15.08
C LYS A 92 -6.08 -3.08 -14.35
N LEU A 93 -6.19 -1.88 -13.78
CA LEU A 93 -5.22 -1.33 -12.86
C LEU A 93 -5.98 -0.74 -11.67
N SER A 94 -5.81 -1.30 -10.49
CA SER A 94 -6.48 -0.86 -9.27
C SER A 94 -5.62 -1.18 -8.04
N PRO A 95 -5.85 -0.49 -6.92
CA PRO A 95 -5.18 -0.81 -5.65
C PRO A 95 -5.39 -2.26 -5.22
N HIS A 96 -6.59 -2.80 -5.44
CA HIS A 96 -6.91 -4.19 -5.12
C HIS A 96 -6.12 -5.19 -5.97
N LEU A 97 -5.99 -4.91 -7.27
CA LEU A 97 -5.19 -5.75 -8.17
C LEU A 97 -3.71 -5.76 -7.77
N LEU A 98 -3.13 -4.59 -7.44
CA LEU A 98 -1.74 -4.52 -6.99
C LEU A 98 -1.52 -5.28 -5.67
N ARG A 99 -2.48 -5.20 -4.76
CA ARG A 99 -2.43 -5.97 -3.51
C ARG A 99 -2.45 -7.49 -3.79
N HIS A 100 -3.29 -7.93 -4.71
CA HIS A 100 -3.38 -9.33 -5.12
C HIS A 100 -2.09 -9.80 -5.82
N SER A 101 -1.58 -9.01 -6.78
CA SER A 101 -0.32 -9.30 -7.48
C SER A 101 0.87 -9.37 -6.52
N PHE A 102 0.92 -8.49 -5.52
CA PHE A 102 1.92 -8.57 -4.46
C PHE A 102 1.85 -9.88 -3.70
N ALA A 103 0.64 -10.32 -3.33
CA ALA A 103 0.45 -11.57 -2.59
C ALA A 103 0.92 -12.78 -3.40
N LEU A 104 0.59 -12.83 -4.69
CA LEU A 104 1.06 -13.89 -5.60
C LEU A 104 2.58 -13.88 -5.71
N ALA A 105 3.17 -12.75 -6.07
CA ALA A 105 4.61 -12.62 -6.22
C ALA A 105 5.37 -12.97 -4.94
N TYR A 106 4.83 -12.63 -3.76
CA TYR A 106 5.43 -12.97 -2.48
C TYR A 106 5.51 -14.49 -2.27
N ILE A 107 4.43 -15.20 -2.58
CA ILE A 107 4.38 -16.67 -2.47
C ILE A 107 5.25 -17.34 -3.54
N GLU A 108 5.18 -16.91 -4.80
CA GLU A 108 5.99 -17.44 -5.90
C GLU A 108 7.50 -17.30 -5.65
N ASN A 109 7.92 -16.26 -4.94
CA ASN A 109 9.31 -16.07 -4.52
C ASN A 109 9.66 -16.78 -3.19
N GLY A 110 8.87 -17.74 -2.76
CA GLY A 110 9.15 -18.55 -1.57
C GLY A 110 8.81 -17.87 -0.24
N GLY A 111 8.01 -16.80 -0.27
CA GLY A 111 7.57 -16.12 0.93
C GLY A 111 6.62 -16.97 1.78
N ASP A 112 6.77 -16.88 3.11
CA ASP A 112 5.95 -17.62 4.06
C ASP A 112 4.49 -17.11 4.07
N PRO A 113 3.48 -17.99 3.88
CA PRO A 113 2.06 -17.60 3.89
C PRO A 113 1.58 -16.93 5.18
N PHE A 114 2.11 -17.31 6.35
CA PHE A 114 1.73 -16.70 7.63
C PHE A 114 2.26 -15.26 7.72
N SER A 115 3.49 -15.03 7.29
CA SER A 115 4.06 -13.69 7.19
C SER A 115 3.29 -12.82 6.21
N LEU A 116 2.90 -13.36 5.06
CA LEU A 116 2.05 -12.66 4.09
C LEU A 116 0.70 -12.24 4.71
N GLN A 117 0.06 -13.17 5.44
CA GLN A 117 -1.20 -12.88 6.13
C GLN A 117 -1.07 -11.73 7.12
N ARG A 118 0.02 -11.71 7.89
CA ARG A 118 0.33 -10.61 8.82
C ARG A 118 0.55 -9.28 8.09
N ILE A 119 1.32 -9.26 7.02
CA ILE A 119 1.59 -8.06 6.19
C ILE A 119 0.29 -7.52 5.60
N LEU A 120 -0.57 -8.37 5.08
CA LEU A 120 -1.82 -7.98 4.45
C LEU A 120 -2.92 -7.63 5.46
N GLY A 121 -2.81 -8.09 6.70
CA GLY A 121 -3.85 -7.91 7.73
C GLY A 121 -5.14 -8.65 7.40
N HIS A 122 -5.03 -9.88 6.87
CA HIS A 122 -6.17 -10.77 6.71
C HIS A 122 -6.55 -11.39 8.05
N THR A 123 -7.81 -11.21 8.46
CA THR A 123 -8.40 -11.91 9.60
C THR A 123 -9.02 -13.24 9.19
N ASP A 124 -9.33 -13.42 7.90
CA ASP A 124 -9.96 -14.64 7.37
C ASP A 124 -8.94 -15.51 6.62
N GLN A 125 -8.87 -16.76 7.01
CA GLN A 125 -8.00 -17.79 6.42
C GLN A 125 -8.35 -18.13 4.96
N THR A 126 -9.55 -17.81 4.50
CA THR A 126 -10.09 -18.18 3.18
C THR A 126 -9.30 -17.57 2.02
N THR A 127 -8.83 -16.33 2.14
CA THR A 127 -8.11 -15.68 1.02
C THR A 127 -6.69 -16.24 0.86
N THR A 128 -6.03 -16.63 1.94
CA THR A 128 -4.68 -17.23 1.89
C THR A 128 -4.74 -18.70 1.51
N ALA A 129 -5.80 -19.42 1.88
CA ALA A 129 -6.03 -20.81 1.48
C ALA A 129 -6.25 -20.93 -0.04
N ASN A 130 -6.95 -19.99 -0.66
CA ASN A 130 -7.15 -19.96 -2.11
C ASN A 130 -5.84 -19.72 -2.88
N LEU A 131 -4.86 -19.04 -2.31
CA LEU A 131 -3.54 -18.86 -2.91
C LEU A 131 -2.70 -20.16 -2.83
N ARG A 132 -2.92 -20.99 -1.81
CA ARG A 132 -2.27 -22.30 -1.68
C ARG A 132 -2.75 -23.34 -2.71
N ILE A 133 -4.03 -23.29 -3.07
CA ILE A 133 -4.63 -24.22 -4.04
C ILE A 133 -4.03 -24.03 -5.44
N LEU A 134 -3.60 -22.80 -5.78
CA LEU A 134 -2.95 -22.50 -7.06
C LEU A 134 -1.55 -23.11 -7.18
N GLN A 135 -0.86 -23.39 -6.07
CA GLN A 135 0.47 -24.03 -6.07
C GLN A 135 0.41 -25.57 -6.18
N LEU A 136 -0.75 -26.19 -5.92
CA LEU A 136 -0.87 -27.66 -5.94
C LEU A 136 -1.31 -28.19 -7.31
N ASN A 137 -1.56 -27.33 -8.31
CA ASN A 137 -1.98 -27.68 -9.65
C ASN A 137 -0.91 -27.48 -10.73
N GLU A 138 0.34 -27.31 -10.35
CA GLU A 138 1.53 -27.44 -11.20
C GLU A 138 2.32 -28.71 -10.78
#